data_63f873708bf9d62050eac206f1685233
#
_entry.id   63f873708bf9d62050eac206f1685233
#
_cell.length_a   1.000
_cell.length_b   1.000
_cell.length_c   1.000
_cell.angle_alpha   90.00
_cell.angle_beta   90.00
_cell.angle_gamma   90.00
#
_symmetry.space_group_name_H-M   'P 1'
#
loop_
_entity.id
_entity.type
_entity.pdbx_description
1 polymer ?
#
loop_
_entity_poly.entity_id
_entity_poly.type
_entity_poly.pdbx_seq_one_letter_code
_entity_poly.pdbx_strand_id
1 'polypeptide(L)'
;MNAHIAGCAGVRPSKIVAPILTAACINVIWRIFHGFVFKDVTLETARVEVQSSANNWIAAWIGCALLLRNRFHWTLLAATSVLFIGIFITITRSLLFPVMASALASGLCFFLGTRWGIFQPFDALKRLLPVFALTFVVIAGIGIAAVAEPLLLERWNERLFHHAEDRNTKHDISFLTRVAEADAIFEILNREPVHYLHGKGIGASYYWHPSYMPEIRLVYPPDAEVGDDVWFAGHSTWTYSLFSGGVIGLLAHIALIAGVMTASLRAARANASDPGPDQWLAFLPFIAACCLLSETLTSNPFDERLAAMIFGVMAGLPQAFLVRASWIHARLRPSQE
;
A
#
# COMPACT_ATOMS: atom_id res chain seq x y z
N MET A 1 -0.44 21.04 0.59
CA MET A 1 0.16 22.37 0.32
C MET A 1 1.14 22.32 -0.85
N ASN A 2 2.20 21.52 -0.82
CA ASN A 2 3.21 21.49 -1.88
C ASN A 2 2.69 21.12 -3.27
N ALA A 3 1.74 20.18 -3.40
CA ALA A 3 1.17 19.79 -4.69
C ALA A 3 0.29 20.89 -5.29
N HIS A 4 -0.41 21.68 -4.46
CA HIS A 4 -1.16 22.85 -4.92
C HIS A 4 -0.22 23.94 -5.45
N ILE A 5 0.85 24.25 -4.70
CA ILE A 5 1.88 25.22 -5.12
C ILE A 5 2.55 24.75 -6.42
N ALA A 6 2.87 23.46 -6.55
CA ALA A 6 3.46 22.88 -7.75
C ALA A 6 2.50 23.00 -8.96
N GLY A 7 1.20 22.78 -8.74
CA GLY A 7 0.16 22.97 -9.77
C GLY A 7 0.09 24.42 -10.24
N CYS A 8 0.09 25.39 -9.32
CA CYS A 8 0.12 26.82 -9.62
C CYS A 8 1.41 27.24 -10.36
N ALA A 9 2.54 26.62 -10.04
CA ALA A 9 3.82 26.87 -10.70
C ALA A 9 3.98 26.14 -12.05
N GLY A 10 2.97 25.41 -12.52
CA GLY A 10 3.03 24.64 -13.76
C GLY A 10 3.98 23.44 -13.74
N VAL A 11 4.34 22.96 -12.56
CA VAL A 11 5.23 21.78 -12.38
C VAL A 11 4.52 20.53 -12.89
N ARG A 12 5.18 19.75 -13.74
CA ARG A 12 4.63 18.49 -14.24
C ARG A 12 4.45 17.49 -13.10
N PRO A 13 3.28 16.78 -13.01
CA PRO A 13 3.04 15.77 -11.98
C PRO A 13 4.11 14.68 -11.92
N SER A 14 4.69 14.30 -13.05
CA SER A 14 5.81 13.34 -13.10
C SER A 14 7.05 13.79 -12.29
N LYS A 15 7.31 15.10 -12.21
CA LYS A 15 8.43 15.63 -11.39
C LYS A 15 8.17 15.53 -9.88
N ILE A 16 6.91 15.42 -9.47
CA ILE A 16 6.53 15.19 -8.07
C ILE A 16 6.62 13.70 -7.75
N VAL A 17 6.13 12.85 -8.66
CA VAL A 17 6.01 11.41 -8.44
C VAL A 17 7.35 10.68 -8.58
N ALA A 18 8.20 11.08 -9.52
CA ALA A 18 9.46 10.38 -9.78
C ALA A 18 10.42 10.34 -8.57
N PRO A 19 10.66 11.45 -7.84
CA PRO A 19 11.50 11.39 -6.62
C PRO A 19 10.92 10.48 -5.55
N ILE A 20 9.59 10.44 -5.39
CA ILE A 20 8.92 9.60 -4.40
C ILE A 20 9.07 8.11 -4.76
N LEU A 21 8.88 7.75 -6.03
CA LEU A 21 9.12 6.39 -6.49
C LEU A 21 10.59 5.98 -6.29
N THR A 22 11.52 6.86 -6.61
CA THR A 22 12.94 6.62 -6.40
C THR A 22 13.25 6.41 -4.92
N ALA A 23 12.72 7.27 -4.04
CA ALA A 23 12.89 7.13 -2.59
C ALA A 23 12.25 5.83 -2.06
N ALA A 24 11.09 5.43 -2.59
CA ALA A 24 10.45 4.16 -2.24
C ALA A 24 11.32 2.96 -2.63
N CYS A 25 11.88 2.95 -3.84
CA CYS A 25 12.80 1.90 -4.28
C CYS A 25 14.08 1.87 -3.43
N ILE A 26 14.67 3.02 -3.15
CA ILE A 26 15.85 3.12 -2.28
C ILE A 26 15.53 2.61 -0.88
N ASN A 27 14.35 2.93 -0.32
CA ASN A 27 13.95 2.45 0.99
C ASN A 27 13.86 0.93 1.05
N VAL A 28 13.26 0.28 0.05
CA VAL A 28 13.17 -1.19 -0.01
C VAL A 28 14.57 -1.80 -0.08
N ILE A 29 15.43 -1.30 -0.98
CA ILE A 29 16.80 -1.79 -1.14
C ILE A 29 17.60 -1.57 0.15
N TRP A 30 17.47 -0.39 0.77
CA TRP A 30 18.15 -0.07 2.01
C TRP A 30 17.74 -0.99 3.16
N ARG A 31 16.43 -1.27 3.33
CA ARG A 31 15.96 -2.18 4.37
C ARG A 31 16.50 -3.59 4.19
N ILE A 32 16.52 -4.10 2.95
CA ILE A 32 17.11 -5.40 2.64
C ILE A 32 18.60 -5.41 2.99
N PHE A 33 19.34 -4.42 2.48
CA PHE A 33 20.77 -4.32 2.72
C PHE A 33 21.08 -4.20 4.22
N HIS A 34 20.41 -3.26 4.92
CA HIS A 34 20.59 -3.04 6.35
C HIS A 34 20.25 -4.27 7.19
N GLY A 35 19.18 -4.97 6.86
CA GLY A 35 18.78 -6.20 7.54
C GLY A 35 19.88 -7.27 7.44
N PHE A 36 20.28 -7.62 6.23
CA PHE A 36 21.22 -8.71 6.00
C PHE A 36 22.67 -8.39 6.37
N VAL A 37 23.10 -7.11 6.29
CA VAL A 37 24.50 -6.74 6.54
C VAL A 37 24.75 -6.31 7.98
N PHE A 38 23.77 -5.66 8.63
CA PHE A 38 24.00 -5.08 9.97
C PHE A 38 23.20 -5.74 11.09
N LYS A 39 22.12 -6.49 10.78
CA LYS A 39 21.26 -7.12 11.78
C LYS A 39 21.32 -8.65 11.78
N ASP A 40 22.17 -9.26 10.95
CA ASP A 40 22.28 -10.72 10.78
C ASP A 40 20.90 -11.39 10.59
N VAL A 41 20.04 -10.75 9.78
CA VAL A 41 18.68 -11.22 9.55
C VAL A 41 18.70 -12.58 8.88
N THR A 42 18.03 -13.54 9.49
CA THR A 42 17.74 -14.85 8.90
C THR A 42 16.47 -14.77 8.06
N LEU A 43 16.21 -15.78 7.22
CA LEU A 43 14.97 -15.86 6.46
C LEU A 43 13.72 -15.87 7.36
N GLU A 44 13.86 -16.28 8.61
CA GLU A 44 12.75 -16.32 9.60
C GLU A 44 12.43 -14.91 10.12
N THR A 45 13.44 -14.10 10.38
CA THR A 45 13.28 -12.73 10.90
C THR A 45 13.12 -11.69 9.81
N ALA A 46 13.41 -12.04 8.54
CA ALA A 46 13.36 -11.13 7.39
C ALA A 46 11.99 -10.42 7.25
N ARG A 47 10.91 -11.12 7.58
CA ARG A 47 9.55 -10.55 7.54
C ARG A 47 9.40 -9.27 8.37
N VAL A 48 10.00 -9.22 9.54
CA VAL A 48 9.85 -8.09 10.48
C VAL A 48 10.89 -7.00 10.17
N GLU A 49 12.14 -7.40 9.94
CA GLU A 49 13.26 -6.46 9.86
C GLU A 49 13.40 -5.81 8.47
N VAL A 50 12.99 -6.50 7.42
CA VAL A 50 13.25 -6.09 6.01
C VAL A 50 11.99 -5.58 5.32
N GLN A 51 10.80 -5.88 5.83
CA GLN A 51 9.54 -5.43 5.22
C GLN A 51 9.48 -3.90 5.12
N SER A 52 9.01 -3.40 3.98
CA SER A 52 8.79 -1.97 3.74
C SER A 52 7.39 -1.71 3.18
N SER A 53 6.66 -0.77 3.77
CA SER A 53 5.39 -0.24 3.23
C SER A 53 5.57 0.50 1.90
N ALA A 54 6.79 0.85 1.53
CA ALA A 54 7.08 1.39 0.21
C ALA A 54 6.71 0.42 -0.93
N ASN A 55 6.61 -0.88 -0.64
CA ASN A 55 6.16 -1.89 -1.60
C ASN A 55 4.75 -1.59 -2.13
N ASN A 56 3.84 -1.07 -1.32
CA ASN A 56 2.48 -0.68 -1.74
C ASN A 56 2.50 0.43 -2.77
N TRP A 57 3.35 1.43 -2.54
CA TRP A 57 3.55 2.52 -3.47
C TRP A 57 4.15 2.06 -4.80
N ILE A 58 5.15 1.18 -4.74
CA ILE A 58 5.76 0.60 -5.93
C ILE A 58 4.73 -0.25 -6.69
N ALA A 59 3.89 -1.04 -6.00
CA ALA A 59 2.81 -1.81 -6.60
C ALA A 59 1.79 -0.90 -7.31
N ALA A 60 1.36 0.19 -6.68
CA ALA A 60 0.44 1.16 -7.27
C ALA A 60 1.04 1.81 -8.53
N TRP A 61 2.32 2.20 -8.48
CA TRP A 61 3.03 2.76 -9.62
C TRP A 61 3.10 1.78 -10.79
N ILE A 62 3.49 0.54 -10.54
CA ILE A 62 3.62 -0.49 -11.57
C ILE A 62 2.28 -0.72 -12.26
N GLY A 63 1.19 -0.94 -11.49
CA GLY A 63 -0.14 -1.15 -12.06
C GLY A 63 -0.61 0.04 -12.89
N CYS A 64 -0.45 1.25 -12.36
CA CYS A 64 -0.78 2.48 -13.08
C CYS A 64 0.04 2.63 -14.37
N ALA A 65 1.36 2.41 -14.32
CA ALA A 65 2.24 2.58 -15.46
C ALA A 65 2.03 1.51 -16.53
N LEU A 66 1.77 0.26 -16.14
CA LEU A 66 1.54 -0.85 -17.08
C LEU A 66 0.27 -0.66 -17.90
N LEU A 67 -0.84 -0.34 -17.24
CA LEU A 67 -2.15 -0.32 -17.89
C LEU A 67 -2.56 1.05 -18.42
N LEU A 68 -2.08 2.14 -17.81
CA LEU A 68 -2.54 3.48 -18.14
C LEU A 68 -1.54 4.28 -18.97
N ARG A 69 -0.25 3.95 -18.94
CA ARG A 69 0.77 4.63 -19.73
C ARG A 69 0.96 3.97 -21.10
N ASN A 70 1.10 4.76 -22.14
CA ASN A 70 1.24 4.26 -23.52
C ASN A 70 2.64 3.75 -23.90
N ARG A 71 3.64 3.90 -23.02
CA ARG A 71 5.03 3.55 -23.34
C ARG A 71 5.67 2.77 -22.18
N PHE A 72 6.30 1.65 -22.51
CA PHE A 72 7.21 0.95 -21.62
C PHE A 72 8.43 1.83 -21.29
N HIS A 73 8.90 1.74 -20.04
CA HIS A 73 10.06 2.51 -19.60
C HIS A 73 10.93 1.65 -18.68
N TRP A 74 12.27 1.82 -18.77
CA TRP A 74 13.23 1.10 -17.94
C TRP A 74 12.99 1.30 -16.42
N THR A 75 12.51 2.47 -16.04
CA THR A 75 12.12 2.73 -14.63
C THR A 75 11.02 1.80 -14.14
N LEU A 76 10.12 1.36 -15.03
CA LEU A 76 9.08 0.41 -14.70
C LEU A 76 9.68 -0.99 -14.41
N LEU A 77 10.62 -1.42 -15.24
CA LEU A 77 11.33 -2.69 -15.04
C LEU A 77 12.12 -2.66 -13.73
N ALA A 78 12.89 -1.58 -13.48
CA ALA A 78 13.63 -1.42 -12.23
C ALA A 78 12.71 -1.44 -11.00
N ALA A 79 11.62 -0.68 -11.00
CA ALA A 79 10.67 -0.67 -9.89
C ALA A 79 10.00 -2.05 -9.69
N THR A 80 9.67 -2.75 -10.77
CA THR A 80 9.13 -4.12 -10.70
C THR A 80 10.11 -5.10 -10.08
N SER A 81 11.40 -5.00 -10.46
CA SER A 81 12.45 -5.84 -9.88
C SER A 81 12.62 -5.58 -8.39
N VAL A 82 12.62 -4.30 -7.97
CA VAL A 82 12.70 -3.92 -6.55
C VAL A 82 11.50 -4.45 -5.77
N LEU A 83 10.28 -4.28 -6.32
CA LEU A 83 9.05 -4.81 -5.71
C LEU A 83 9.12 -6.33 -5.56
N PHE A 84 9.51 -7.02 -6.62
CA PHE A 84 9.62 -8.48 -6.62
C PHE A 84 10.62 -8.94 -5.54
N ILE A 85 11.82 -8.36 -5.50
CA ILE A 85 12.84 -8.69 -4.49
C ILE A 85 12.28 -8.41 -3.08
N GLY A 86 11.66 -7.24 -2.87
CA GLY A 86 11.09 -6.88 -1.57
C GLY A 86 10.00 -7.86 -1.09
N ILE A 87 9.09 -8.28 -1.96
CA ILE A 87 8.04 -9.24 -1.62
C ILE A 87 8.62 -10.64 -1.42
N PHE A 88 9.53 -11.06 -2.31
CA PHE A 88 10.02 -12.43 -2.35
C PHE A 88 10.90 -12.75 -1.14
N ILE A 89 11.82 -11.85 -0.77
CA ILE A 89 12.71 -12.04 0.37
C ILE A 89 11.95 -12.01 1.71
N THR A 90 10.94 -11.13 1.83
CA THR A 90 10.19 -11.02 3.10
C THR A 90 9.23 -12.17 3.35
N ILE A 91 8.94 -13.00 2.37
CA ILE A 91 8.00 -14.14 2.46
C ILE A 91 6.66 -13.70 3.10
N THR A 92 6.16 -12.51 2.71
CA THR A 92 4.99 -11.91 3.34
C THR A 92 3.78 -11.98 2.40
N ARG A 93 2.84 -12.89 2.70
CA ARG A 93 1.60 -13.08 1.92
C ARG A 93 0.77 -11.81 1.78
N SER A 94 0.72 -10.99 2.83
CA SER A 94 -0.06 -9.74 2.84
C SER A 94 0.38 -8.75 1.76
N LEU A 95 1.64 -8.79 1.31
CA LEU A 95 2.13 -7.93 0.24
C LEU A 95 1.60 -8.33 -1.16
N LEU A 96 1.01 -9.52 -1.31
CA LEU A 96 0.35 -9.92 -2.55
C LEU A 96 -0.98 -9.17 -2.74
N PHE A 97 -1.68 -8.81 -1.66
CA PHE A 97 -2.94 -8.07 -1.73
C PHE A 97 -2.80 -6.71 -2.43
N PRO A 98 -1.81 -5.86 -2.09
CA PRO A 98 -1.56 -4.62 -2.82
C PRO A 98 -1.28 -4.81 -4.31
N VAL A 99 -0.59 -5.89 -4.70
CA VAL A 99 -0.34 -6.20 -6.11
C VAL A 99 -1.64 -6.52 -6.83
N MET A 100 -2.48 -7.37 -6.23
CA MET A 100 -3.80 -7.70 -6.78
C MET A 100 -4.71 -6.48 -6.85
N ALA A 101 -4.76 -5.68 -5.77
CA ALA A 101 -5.52 -4.45 -5.71
C ALA A 101 -5.05 -3.43 -6.77
N SER A 102 -3.74 -3.32 -6.98
CA SER A 102 -3.16 -2.48 -8.02
C SER A 102 -3.62 -2.91 -9.42
N ALA A 103 -3.61 -4.20 -9.72
CA ALA A 103 -4.05 -4.73 -11.01
C ALA A 103 -5.55 -4.46 -11.24
N LEU A 104 -6.41 -4.76 -10.26
CA LEU A 104 -7.85 -4.55 -10.34
C LEU A 104 -8.21 -3.06 -10.44
N ALA A 105 -7.62 -2.22 -9.58
CA ALA A 105 -7.85 -0.79 -9.60
C ALA A 105 -7.38 -0.14 -10.90
N SER A 106 -6.23 -0.58 -11.44
CA SER A 106 -5.72 -0.09 -12.73
C SER A 106 -6.61 -0.52 -13.90
N GLY A 107 -7.15 -1.74 -13.87
CA GLY A 107 -8.14 -2.22 -14.84
C GLY A 107 -9.42 -1.37 -14.80
N LEU A 108 -9.93 -1.08 -13.61
CA LEU A 108 -11.08 -0.19 -13.42
C LEU A 108 -10.79 1.23 -13.95
N CYS A 109 -9.63 1.78 -13.62
CA CYS A 109 -9.20 3.10 -14.11
C CYS A 109 -9.06 3.13 -15.64
N PHE A 110 -8.55 2.05 -16.24
CA PHE A 110 -8.50 1.91 -17.70
C PHE A 110 -9.90 1.92 -18.31
N PHE A 111 -10.83 1.15 -17.76
CA PHE A 111 -12.22 1.12 -18.21
C PHE A 111 -12.87 2.51 -18.10
N LEU A 112 -12.75 3.17 -16.95
CA LEU A 112 -13.27 4.53 -16.75
C LEU A 112 -12.63 5.54 -17.71
N GLY A 113 -11.32 5.47 -17.88
CA GLY A 113 -10.56 6.33 -18.78
C GLY A 113 -10.98 6.14 -20.24
N THR A 114 -11.25 4.91 -20.67
CA THR A 114 -11.81 4.61 -21.99
C THR A 114 -13.20 5.23 -22.16
N ARG A 115 -14.07 5.07 -21.15
CA ARG A 115 -15.40 5.68 -21.15
C ARG A 115 -15.37 7.22 -21.21
N TRP A 116 -14.34 7.83 -20.66
CA TRP A 116 -14.15 9.30 -20.68
C TRP A 116 -13.36 9.79 -21.91
N GLY A 117 -12.99 8.90 -22.83
CA GLY A 117 -12.23 9.24 -24.03
C GLY A 117 -10.74 9.51 -23.79
N ILE A 118 -10.22 9.19 -22.58
CA ILE A 118 -8.80 9.36 -22.23
C ILE A 118 -7.94 8.27 -22.90
N PHE A 119 -8.46 7.04 -22.97
CA PHE A 119 -7.77 5.90 -23.54
C PHE A 119 -8.55 5.32 -24.73
N GLN A 120 -7.81 4.81 -25.70
CA GLN A 120 -8.39 4.10 -26.84
C GLN A 120 -8.54 2.60 -26.48
N PRO A 121 -9.70 1.95 -26.73
CA PRO A 121 -9.91 0.54 -26.39
C PRO A 121 -8.94 -0.40 -27.09
N PHE A 122 -8.57 -0.11 -28.34
CA PHE A 122 -7.59 -0.91 -29.09
C PHE A 122 -6.15 -0.81 -28.55
N ASP A 123 -5.83 0.20 -27.76
CA ASP A 123 -4.53 0.29 -27.11
C ASP A 123 -4.37 -0.75 -25.97
N ALA A 124 -5.44 -1.36 -25.50
CA ALA A 124 -5.39 -2.43 -24.50
C ALA A 124 -4.49 -3.58 -24.97
N LEU A 125 -4.62 -4.01 -26.22
CA LEU A 125 -3.83 -5.10 -26.76
C LEU A 125 -2.33 -4.79 -26.79
N LYS A 126 -1.94 -3.55 -27.14
CA LYS A 126 -0.54 -3.10 -27.14
C LYS A 126 0.03 -3.06 -25.72
N ARG A 127 -0.82 -2.87 -24.70
CA ARG A 127 -0.43 -2.80 -23.30
C ARG A 127 -0.30 -4.17 -22.64
N LEU A 128 -0.88 -5.21 -23.22
CA LEU A 128 -0.71 -6.59 -22.76
C LEU A 128 0.73 -7.09 -22.97
N LEU A 129 1.41 -6.64 -24.01
CA LEU A 129 2.79 -7.08 -24.27
C LEU A 129 3.77 -6.75 -23.14
N PRO A 130 3.85 -5.50 -22.60
CA PRO A 130 4.64 -5.22 -21.40
C PRO A 130 4.22 -6.03 -20.17
N VAL A 131 2.92 -6.30 -19.99
CA VAL A 131 2.42 -7.15 -18.89
C VAL A 131 2.96 -8.56 -19.02
N PHE A 132 2.86 -9.17 -20.19
CA PHE A 132 3.43 -10.50 -20.45
C PHE A 132 4.95 -10.53 -20.27
N ALA A 133 5.67 -9.52 -20.77
CA ALA A 133 7.11 -9.44 -20.61
C ALA A 133 7.51 -9.37 -19.13
N LEU A 134 6.82 -8.55 -18.33
CA LEU A 134 7.08 -8.46 -16.89
C LEU A 134 6.69 -9.74 -16.15
N THR A 135 5.57 -10.37 -16.51
CA THR A 135 5.18 -11.66 -15.95
C THR A 135 6.25 -12.72 -16.23
N PHE A 136 6.77 -12.75 -17.45
CA PHE A 136 7.88 -13.66 -17.82
C PHE A 136 9.14 -13.37 -16.99
N VAL A 137 9.53 -12.11 -16.81
CA VAL A 137 10.67 -11.72 -15.96
C VAL A 137 10.48 -12.17 -14.51
N VAL A 138 9.27 -12.01 -13.96
CA VAL A 138 8.96 -12.47 -12.61
C VAL A 138 9.05 -13.99 -12.50
N ILE A 139 8.46 -14.73 -13.43
CA ILE A 139 8.53 -16.21 -13.45
C ILE A 139 9.97 -16.69 -13.60
N ALA A 140 10.74 -16.08 -14.50
CA ALA A 140 12.16 -16.39 -14.67
C ALA A 140 12.97 -16.09 -13.40
N GLY A 141 12.68 -14.95 -12.73
CA GLY A 141 13.29 -14.58 -11.47
C GLY A 141 13.00 -15.59 -10.35
N ILE A 142 11.74 -16.06 -10.25
CA ILE A 142 11.37 -17.15 -9.33
C ILE A 142 12.13 -18.43 -9.66
N GLY A 143 12.22 -18.78 -10.95
CA GLY A 143 12.98 -19.97 -11.38
C GLY A 143 14.46 -19.89 -11.03
N ILE A 144 15.10 -18.74 -11.21
CA ILE A 144 16.50 -18.50 -10.82
C ILE A 144 16.65 -18.60 -9.29
N ALA A 145 15.75 -17.97 -8.54
CA ALA A 145 15.78 -18.02 -7.08
C ALA A 145 15.56 -19.45 -6.55
N ALA A 146 14.73 -20.25 -7.23
CA ALA A 146 14.51 -21.66 -6.91
C ALA A 146 15.80 -22.50 -6.99
N VAL A 147 16.64 -22.19 -7.96
CA VAL A 147 17.91 -22.90 -8.16
C VAL A 147 19.00 -22.37 -7.21
N ALA A 148 19.03 -21.05 -7.00
CA ALA A 148 20.04 -20.40 -6.17
C ALA A 148 19.82 -20.61 -4.67
N GLU A 149 18.56 -20.59 -4.20
CA GLU A 149 18.19 -20.68 -2.78
C GLU A 149 16.89 -21.51 -2.61
N PRO A 150 16.98 -22.86 -2.66
CA PRO A 150 15.81 -23.74 -2.57
C PRO A 150 14.99 -23.55 -1.28
N LEU A 151 15.67 -23.26 -0.15
CA LEU A 151 15.02 -23.04 1.14
C LEU A 151 14.03 -21.87 1.10
N LEU A 152 14.28 -20.85 0.28
CA LEU A 152 13.38 -19.71 0.14
C LEU A 152 12.04 -20.14 -0.49
N LEU A 153 12.08 -21.02 -1.48
CA LEU A 153 10.85 -21.56 -2.09
C LEU A 153 10.11 -22.52 -1.16
N GLU A 154 10.83 -23.33 -0.42
CA GLU A 154 10.25 -24.22 0.60
C GLU A 154 9.47 -23.38 1.63
N ARG A 155 10.06 -22.30 2.13
CA ARG A 155 9.41 -21.35 3.03
C ARG A 155 8.18 -20.68 2.42
N TRP A 156 8.23 -20.31 1.12
CA TRP A 156 7.05 -19.81 0.43
C TRP A 156 5.96 -20.85 0.31
N ASN A 157 6.32 -22.10 -0.03
CA ASN A 157 5.38 -23.21 -0.11
C ASN A 157 4.71 -23.47 1.24
N GLU A 158 5.50 -23.57 2.32
CA GLU A 158 4.97 -23.68 3.69
C GLU A 158 4.00 -22.54 4.02
N ARG A 159 4.36 -21.30 3.66
CA ARG A 159 3.53 -20.13 3.95
C ARG A 159 2.26 -20.05 3.14
N LEU A 160 2.25 -20.50 1.90
CA LEU A 160 1.10 -20.41 1.02
C LEU A 160 0.13 -21.58 1.19
N PHE A 161 0.65 -22.78 1.41
CA PHE A 161 -0.13 -24.01 1.31
C PHE A 161 -0.21 -24.82 2.61
N HIS A 162 0.80 -24.70 3.49
CA HIS A 162 0.78 -25.37 4.77
C HIS A 162 0.36 -24.36 5.85
N HIS A 163 -0.90 -24.41 6.24
CA HIS A 163 -1.35 -23.74 7.42
C HIS A 163 -0.71 -24.38 8.65
N ALA A 164 -0.65 -23.64 9.76
CA ALA A 164 0.02 -24.00 11.01
C ALA A 164 -0.48 -25.32 11.69
N GLU A 165 -1.12 -26.22 10.95
CA GLU A 165 -1.61 -27.51 11.42
C GLU A 165 -0.51 -28.39 12.05
N ASP A 166 0.75 -28.22 11.59
CA ASP A 166 1.89 -28.98 12.12
C ASP A 166 2.44 -28.49 13.48
N ARG A 167 1.95 -27.36 14.00
CA ARG A 167 2.50 -26.75 15.22
C ARG A 167 1.55 -26.78 16.43
N ASN A 168 0.79 -27.81 16.65
CA ASN A 168 -0.09 -27.96 17.82
C ASN A 168 -1.07 -26.80 18.12
N THR A 169 -1.19 -25.81 17.22
CA THR A 169 -2.13 -24.71 17.35
C THR A 169 -3.25 -24.87 16.32
N LYS A 170 -4.47 -24.93 16.81
CA LYS A 170 -5.68 -25.03 15.96
C LYS A 170 -5.94 -23.76 15.12
N HIS A 171 -5.21 -22.67 15.35
CA HIS A 171 -5.47 -21.37 14.74
C HIS A 171 -4.20 -20.72 14.18
N ASP A 172 -4.35 -19.96 13.09
CA ASP A 172 -3.28 -19.09 12.57
C ASP A 172 -2.95 -18.02 13.64
N ILE A 173 -1.71 -18.03 14.13
CA ILE A 173 -1.24 -17.10 15.18
C ILE A 173 -1.43 -15.64 14.74
N SER A 174 -1.24 -15.34 13.48
CA SER A 174 -1.44 -14.00 12.97
C SER A 174 -2.93 -13.56 13.03
N PHE A 175 -3.85 -14.49 12.95
CA PHE A 175 -5.27 -14.24 13.20
C PHE A 175 -5.55 -14.10 14.69
N LEU A 176 -5.00 -15.02 15.50
CA LEU A 176 -5.21 -15.04 16.94
C LEU A 176 -4.72 -13.75 17.63
N THR A 177 -3.56 -13.22 17.23
CA THR A 177 -3.06 -11.94 17.75
C THR A 177 -3.99 -10.77 17.44
N ARG A 178 -4.62 -10.75 16.27
CA ARG A 178 -5.60 -9.71 15.92
C ARG A 178 -6.90 -9.83 16.71
N VAL A 179 -7.33 -11.03 16.99
CA VAL A 179 -8.52 -11.26 17.85
C VAL A 179 -8.20 -10.84 19.27
N ALA A 180 -7.02 -11.20 19.80
CA ALA A 180 -6.57 -10.79 21.13
C ALA A 180 -6.48 -9.25 21.27
N GLU A 181 -6.00 -8.56 20.22
CA GLU A 181 -5.98 -7.10 20.12
C GLU A 181 -7.40 -6.54 20.12
N ALA A 182 -8.27 -7.04 19.26
CA ALA A 182 -9.63 -6.55 19.12
C ALA A 182 -10.43 -6.70 20.43
N ASP A 183 -10.35 -7.86 21.07
CA ASP A 183 -11.04 -8.14 22.32
C ASP A 183 -10.53 -7.24 23.45
N ALA A 184 -9.21 -7.02 23.54
CA ALA A 184 -8.63 -6.09 24.51
C ALA A 184 -9.12 -4.66 24.31
N ILE A 185 -9.14 -4.20 23.07
CA ILE A 185 -9.62 -2.86 22.70
C ILE A 185 -11.11 -2.72 23.02
N PHE A 186 -11.92 -3.69 22.63
CA PHE A 186 -13.35 -3.65 22.92
C PHE A 186 -13.64 -3.75 24.42
N GLU A 187 -12.88 -4.52 25.20
CA GLU A 187 -13.01 -4.55 26.64
C GLU A 187 -12.73 -3.19 27.27
N ILE A 188 -11.67 -2.48 26.83
CA ILE A 188 -11.34 -1.14 27.30
C ILE A 188 -12.47 -0.15 26.96
N LEU A 189 -12.97 -0.18 25.73
CA LEU A 189 -14.04 0.70 25.27
C LEU A 189 -15.37 0.42 26.00
N ASN A 190 -15.66 -0.84 26.29
CA ASN A 190 -16.87 -1.23 27.04
C ASN A 190 -16.83 -0.79 28.50
N ARG A 191 -15.66 -0.70 29.11
CA ARG A 191 -15.52 -0.17 30.48
C ARG A 191 -15.82 1.33 30.55
N GLU A 192 -15.52 2.06 29.48
CA GLU A 192 -15.73 3.51 29.37
C GLU A 192 -16.42 3.85 28.03
N PRO A 193 -17.75 3.64 27.90
CA PRO A 193 -18.46 3.74 26.60
C PRO A 193 -18.37 5.09 25.89
N VAL A 194 -18.07 6.18 26.61
CA VAL A 194 -17.85 7.51 26.01
C VAL A 194 -16.70 7.49 25.00
N HIS A 195 -15.72 6.60 25.17
CA HIS A 195 -14.60 6.46 24.24
C HIS A 195 -14.98 5.81 22.91
N TYR A 196 -16.15 5.18 22.80
CA TYR A 196 -16.66 4.81 21.46
C TYR A 196 -16.88 6.04 20.58
N LEU A 197 -17.20 7.20 21.14
CA LEU A 197 -17.45 8.40 20.35
C LEU A 197 -16.14 9.07 19.89
N HIS A 198 -15.18 9.29 20.78
CA HIS A 198 -13.99 10.10 20.50
C HIS A 198 -12.66 9.36 20.69
N GLY A 199 -12.70 8.09 21.11
CA GLY A 199 -11.53 7.26 21.37
C GLY A 199 -10.78 7.61 22.66
N LYS A 200 -9.69 6.89 22.88
CA LYS A 200 -8.76 7.11 24.01
C LYS A 200 -7.67 8.15 23.70
N GLY A 201 -7.59 8.60 22.46
CA GLY A 201 -6.55 9.51 21.96
C GLY A 201 -5.45 8.82 21.18
N ILE A 202 -4.73 9.60 20.37
CA ILE A 202 -3.56 9.13 19.61
C ILE A 202 -2.46 8.76 20.61
N GLY A 203 -1.87 7.57 20.45
CA GLY A 203 -0.86 7.04 21.36
C GLY A 203 -1.43 6.33 22.59
N ALA A 204 -2.75 6.13 22.67
CA ALA A 204 -3.33 5.25 23.65
C ALA A 204 -2.81 3.83 23.48
N SER A 205 -2.59 3.15 24.61
CA SER A 205 -1.97 1.84 24.67
C SER A 205 -2.94 0.77 25.18
N TYR A 206 -2.66 -0.47 24.83
CA TYR A 206 -3.39 -1.65 25.27
C TYR A 206 -2.43 -2.83 25.42
N TYR A 207 -2.87 -3.87 26.16
CA TYR A 207 -2.21 -5.18 26.20
C TYR A 207 -3.08 -6.17 25.44
N TRP A 208 -2.47 -7.21 24.87
CA TRP A 208 -3.27 -8.27 24.28
C TRP A 208 -4.15 -8.94 25.34
N HIS A 209 -5.34 -9.36 24.94
CA HIS A 209 -6.27 -9.98 25.87
C HIS A 209 -5.70 -11.29 26.45
N PRO A 210 -5.65 -11.42 27.80
CA PRO A 210 -4.93 -12.53 28.47
C PRO A 210 -5.44 -13.93 28.10
N SER A 211 -6.72 -14.07 27.75
CA SER A 211 -7.30 -15.37 27.38
C SER A 211 -6.67 -16.04 26.17
N TYR A 212 -6.04 -15.26 25.29
CA TYR A 212 -5.37 -15.77 24.08
C TYR A 212 -3.88 -16.03 24.28
N MET A 213 -3.32 -15.57 25.39
CA MET A 213 -1.88 -15.67 25.66
C MET A 213 -1.35 -17.10 25.75
N PRO A 214 -2.09 -18.09 26.32
CA PRO A 214 -1.59 -19.47 26.36
C PRO A 214 -1.28 -20.04 24.98
N GLU A 215 -2.13 -19.76 23.97
CA GLU A 215 -1.92 -20.24 22.60
C GLU A 215 -0.86 -19.42 21.86
N ILE A 216 -0.85 -18.10 22.03
CA ILE A 216 0.12 -17.22 21.42
C ILE A 216 1.53 -17.54 21.88
N ARG A 217 1.73 -17.77 23.20
CA ARG A 217 3.04 -18.09 23.78
C ARG A 217 3.62 -19.42 23.31
N LEU A 218 2.78 -20.37 22.86
CA LEU A 218 3.28 -21.64 22.33
C LEU A 218 4.15 -21.51 21.07
N VAL A 219 4.04 -20.40 20.36
CA VAL A 219 4.73 -20.18 19.08
C VAL A 219 5.98 -19.33 19.22
N TYR A 220 6.09 -18.60 20.32
CA TYR A 220 7.27 -17.78 20.60
C TYR A 220 8.27 -18.55 21.48
N PRO A 221 9.58 -18.22 21.40
CA PRO A 221 10.56 -18.76 22.33
C PRO A 221 10.15 -18.52 23.78
N PRO A 222 10.53 -19.40 24.70
CA PRO A 222 10.14 -19.28 26.12
C PRO A 222 10.63 -17.98 26.81
N ASP A 223 11.69 -17.38 26.27
CA ASP A 223 12.32 -16.14 26.72
C ASP A 223 11.75 -14.89 26.05
N ALA A 224 10.82 -15.04 25.11
CA ALA A 224 10.17 -13.89 24.47
C ALA A 224 9.15 -13.25 25.42
N GLU A 225 9.27 -11.96 25.66
CA GLU A 225 8.34 -11.14 26.47
C GLU A 225 7.02 -10.86 25.73
N VAL A 226 6.42 -11.89 25.13
CA VAL A 226 5.22 -11.76 24.34
C VAL A 226 3.99 -11.56 25.23
N GLY A 227 3.32 -10.45 25.03
CA GLY A 227 2.07 -10.10 25.70
C GLY A 227 2.22 -9.26 26.96
N ASP A 228 3.44 -9.08 27.46
CA ASP A 228 3.72 -8.17 28.57
C ASP A 228 4.03 -6.75 28.06
N ASP A 229 4.27 -6.62 26.74
CA ASP A 229 4.52 -5.35 26.08
C ASP A 229 3.24 -4.53 25.92
N VAL A 230 3.38 -3.23 26.18
CA VAL A 230 2.34 -2.24 25.92
C VAL A 230 2.36 -1.86 24.43
N TRP A 231 1.25 -2.08 23.76
CA TRP A 231 1.10 -1.76 22.34
C TRP A 231 0.51 -0.35 22.15
N PHE A 232 1.17 0.44 21.31
CA PHE A 232 0.77 1.82 20.96
C PHE A 232 0.27 1.91 19.51
N ALA A 233 0.33 0.82 18.78
CA ALA A 233 -0.06 0.70 17.37
C ALA A 233 -0.84 -0.59 17.18
N GLY A 234 -1.90 -0.55 16.36
CA GLY A 234 -2.72 -1.73 16.11
C GLY A 234 -2.25 -2.52 14.90
N HIS A 235 -2.43 -3.84 14.93
CA HIS A 235 -2.30 -4.68 13.75
C HIS A 235 -3.47 -4.51 12.78
N SER A 236 -4.61 -3.97 13.25
CA SER A 236 -5.77 -3.64 12.45
C SER A 236 -5.99 -2.13 12.41
N THR A 237 -5.94 -1.56 11.22
CA THR A 237 -6.25 -0.13 11.00
C THR A 237 -7.62 0.25 11.57
N TRP A 238 -8.62 -0.58 11.37
CA TRP A 238 -10.00 -0.26 11.70
C TRP A 238 -10.25 -0.29 13.20
N THR A 239 -9.79 -1.34 13.87
CA THR A 239 -9.93 -1.50 15.33
C THR A 239 -9.13 -0.42 16.05
N TYR A 240 -7.89 -0.16 15.62
CA TYR A 240 -7.06 0.87 16.25
C TYR A 240 -7.57 2.29 15.96
N SER A 241 -8.10 2.58 14.78
CA SER A 241 -8.73 3.88 14.49
C SER A 241 -9.96 4.12 15.37
N LEU A 242 -10.75 3.07 15.64
CA LEU A 242 -11.85 3.14 16.60
C LEU A 242 -11.33 3.37 18.02
N PHE A 243 -10.27 2.69 18.44
CA PHE A 243 -9.69 2.83 19.77
C PHE A 243 -9.10 4.21 19.99
N SER A 244 -8.33 4.73 19.04
CA SER A 244 -7.66 6.03 19.19
C SER A 244 -8.55 7.22 18.95
N GLY A 245 -9.47 7.16 17.98
CA GLY A 245 -10.30 8.29 17.53
C GLY A 245 -11.80 8.11 17.70
N GLY A 246 -12.26 6.96 18.20
CA GLY A 246 -13.67 6.61 18.28
C GLY A 246 -14.33 6.53 16.90
N VAL A 247 -15.65 6.52 16.90
CA VAL A 247 -16.46 6.56 15.66
C VAL A 247 -16.16 7.81 14.85
N ILE A 248 -15.90 8.94 15.50
CA ILE A 248 -15.55 10.20 14.82
C ILE A 248 -14.25 10.05 14.05
N GLY A 249 -13.19 9.53 14.69
CA GLY A 249 -11.89 9.29 14.05
C GLY A 249 -11.97 8.26 12.95
N LEU A 250 -12.71 7.18 13.17
CA LEU A 250 -12.94 6.14 12.16
C LEU A 250 -13.64 6.68 10.91
N LEU A 251 -14.72 7.46 11.09
CA LEU A 251 -15.43 8.09 9.97
C LEU A 251 -14.58 9.12 9.25
N ALA A 252 -13.77 9.90 9.99
CA ALA A 252 -12.83 10.85 9.38
C ALA A 252 -11.78 10.12 8.53
N HIS A 253 -11.26 8.99 9.00
CA HIS A 253 -10.31 8.15 8.25
C HIS A 253 -10.94 7.60 6.96
N ILE A 254 -12.15 7.05 7.04
CA ILE A 254 -12.90 6.58 5.86
C ILE A 254 -13.16 7.74 4.88
N ALA A 255 -13.59 8.90 5.38
CA ALA A 255 -13.87 10.07 4.56
C ALA A 255 -12.61 10.59 3.87
N LEU A 256 -11.45 10.56 4.55
CA LEU A 256 -10.17 10.95 3.96
C LEU A 256 -9.80 10.04 2.78
N ILE A 257 -9.87 8.72 2.96
CA ILE A 257 -9.55 7.76 1.89
C ILE A 257 -10.52 7.92 0.71
N ALA A 258 -11.82 7.95 0.98
CA ALA A 258 -12.85 8.15 -0.04
C ALA A 258 -12.69 9.50 -0.76
N GLY A 259 -12.30 10.53 -0.02
CA GLY A 259 -11.99 11.85 -0.55
C GLY A 259 -10.83 11.82 -1.55
N VAL A 260 -9.72 11.15 -1.21
CA VAL A 260 -8.56 10.98 -2.10
C VAL A 260 -8.96 10.21 -3.37
N MET A 261 -9.69 9.10 -3.22
CA MET A 261 -10.16 8.31 -4.36
C MET A 261 -11.07 9.14 -5.28
N THR A 262 -12.02 9.84 -4.71
CA THR A 262 -12.97 10.68 -5.46
C THR A 262 -12.26 11.86 -6.15
N ALA A 263 -11.34 12.53 -5.44
CA ALA A 263 -10.56 13.63 -6.00
C ALA A 263 -9.68 13.17 -7.16
N SER A 264 -9.07 11.98 -7.06
CA SER A 264 -8.28 11.37 -8.13
C SER A 264 -9.11 11.15 -9.39
N LEU A 265 -10.28 10.53 -9.27
CA LEU A 265 -11.17 10.28 -10.40
C LEU A 265 -11.72 11.60 -11.02
N ARG A 266 -12.06 12.58 -10.18
CA ARG A 266 -12.46 13.91 -10.65
C ARG A 266 -11.33 14.61 -11.40
N ALA A 267 -10.10 14.53 -10.89
CA ALA A 267 -8.93 15.11 -11.54
C ALA A 267 -8.65 14.44 -12.90
N ALA A 268 -8.74 13.11 -12.98
CA ALA A 268 -8.59 12.39 -14.23
C ALA A 268 -9.64 12.82 -15.27
N ARG A 269 -10.92 12.90 -14.85
CA ARG A 269 -12.02 13.31 -15.71
C ARG A 269 -11.91 14.77 -16.16
N ALA A 270 -11.53 15.70 -15.28
CA ALA A 270 -11.38 17.12 -15.60
C ALA A 270 -10.28 17.39 -16.63
N ASN A 271 -9.27 16.53 -16.70
CA ASN A 271 -8.17 16.63 -17.67
C ASN A 271 -8.40 15.74 -18.91
N ALA A 272 -9.58 15.15 -19.09
CA ALA A 272 -9.87 14.28 -20.23
C ALA A 272 -9.77 14.97 -21.58
N SER A 273 -10.09 16.26 -21.64
CA SER A 273 -10.04 17.10 -22.87
C SER A 273 -8.64 17.59 -23.25
N ASP A 274 -7.65 17.47 -22.34
CA ASP A 274 -6.26 17.84 -22.61
C ASP A 274 -5.33 16.67 -22.26
N PRO A 275 -5.15 15.69 -23.17
CA PRO A 275 -4.39 14.48 -22.92
C PRO A 275 -2.88 14.77 -22.91
N GLY A 276 -2.41 15.44 -21.86
CA GLY A 276 -0.98 15.62 -21.63
C GLY A 276 -0.27 14.29 -21.30
N PRO A 277 1.07 14.25 -21.44
CA PRO A 277 1.85 13.02 -21.24
C PRO A 277 1.75 12.43 -19.83
N ASP A 278 1.37 13.24 -18.85
CA ASP A 278 1.26 12.85 -17.43
C ASP A 278 -0.19 12.59 -16.99
N GLN A 279 -1.17 12.64 -17.89
CA GLN A 279 -2.59 12.51 -17.55
C GLN A 279 -2.92 11.18 -16.81
N TRP A 280 -2.28 10.10 -17.20
CA TRP A 280 -2.43 8.79 -16.55
C TRP A 280 -2.08 8.81 -15.06
N LEU A 281 -1.20 9.73 -14.60
CA LEU A 281 -0.84 9.89 -13.20
C LEU A 281 -2.00 10.43 -12.34
N ALA A 282 -3.03 11.00 -12.94
CA ALA A 282 -4.21 11.44 -12.20
C ALA A 282 -4.96 10.26 -11.54
N PHE A 283 -4.81 9.05 -12.06
CA PHE A 283 -5.39 7.83 -11.48
C PHE A 283 -4.53 7.21 -10.37
N LEU A 284 -3.26 7.60 -10.26
CA LEU A 284 -2.31 7.01 -9.33
C LEU A 284 -2.75 7.11 -7.84
N PRO A 285 -3.32 8.23 -7.36
CA PRO A 285 -3.81 8.33 -5.99
C PRO A 285 -4.96 7.35 -5.69
N PHE A 286 -5.83 7.09 -6.67
CA PHE A 286 -6.91 6.11 -6.55
C PHE A 286 -6.33 4.69 -6.40
N ILE A 287 -5.38 4.33 -7.25
CA ILE A 287 -4.75 3.00 -7.23
C ILE A 287 -3.94 2.82 -5.94
N ALA A 288 -3.19 3.84 -5.51
CA ALA A 288 -2.45 3.82 -4.25
C ALA A 288 -3.38 3.65 -3.04
N ALA A 289 -4.53 4.34 -3.02
CA ALA A 289 -5.54 4.18 -1.98
C ALA A 289 -6.10 2.74 -1.96
N CYS A 290 -6.36 2.14 -3.12
CA CYS A 290 -6.79 0.75 -3.21
C CYS A 290 -5.72 -0.23 -2.69
N CYS A 291 -4.43 0.00 -3.00
CA CYS A 291 -3.33 -0.81 -2.47
C CYS A 291 -3.25 -0.72 -0.95
N LEU A 292 -3.33 0.49 -0.38
CA LEU A 292 -3.32 0.69 1.06
C LEU A 292 -4.56 0.07 1.73
N LEU A 293 -5.75 0.26 1.16
CA LEU A 293 -6.98 -0.38 1.67
C LEU A 293 -6.88 -1.90 1.67
N SER A 294 -6.30 -2.50 0.64
CA SER A 294 -6.12 -3.95 0.60
C SER A 294 -5.19 -4.45 1.71
N GLU A 295 -4.17 -3.67 2.07
CA GLU A 295 -3.27 -4.01 3.17
C GLU A 295 -3.95 -3.85 4.54
N THR A 296 -4.92 -2.95 4.70
CA THR A 296 -5.68 -2.80 5.97
C THR A 296 -6.45 -4.06 6.37
N LEU A 297 -6.65 -5.01 5.46
CA LEU A 297 -7.23 -6.32 5.76
C LEU A 297 -6.29 -7.18 6.63
N THR A 298 -5.00 -6.90 6.59
CA THR A 298 -3.98 -7.74 7.23
C THR A 298 -3.01 -6.99 8.13
N SER A 299 -2.99 -5.66 8.08
CA SER A 299 -2.05 -4.81 8.83
C SER A 299 -2.60 -3.40 9.04
N ASN A 300 -1.81 -2.53 9.69
CA ASN A 300 -2.10 -1.11 9.81
C ASN A 300 -1.04 -0.28 9.06
N PRO A 301 -1.18 -0.12 7.72
CA PRO A 301 -0.21 0.63 6.93
C PRO A 301 -0.14 2.12 7.29
N PHE A 302 -1.18 2.68 7.92
CA PHE A 302 -1.22 4.10 8.29
C PHE A 302 -0.45 4.42 9.57
N ASP A 303 -0.09 3.42 10.34
CA ASP A 303 0.77 3.57 11.51
C ASP A 303 2.25 3.70 11.12
N GLU A 304 2.61 3.24 9.94
CA GLU A 304 3.96 3.37 9.43
C GLU A 304 4.21 4.75 8.82
N ARG A 305 5.22 5.47 9.32
CA ARG A 305 5.52 6.86 8.93
C ARG A 305 5.69 7.05 7.42
N LEU A 306 6.35 6.11 6.75
CA LEU A 306 6.59 6.17 5.31
C LEU A 306 5.27 6.02 4.52
N ALA A 307 4.43 5.07 4.88
CA ALA A 307 3.13 4.89 4.24
C ALA A 307 2.23 6.12 4.43
N ALA A 308 2.16 6.65 5.66
CA ALA A 308 1.39 7.86 5.96
C ALA A 308 1.91 9.08 5.18
N MET A 309 3.23 9.25 5.05
CA MET A 309 3.84 10.33 4.27
C MET A 309 3.50 10.20 2.78
N ILE A 310 3.64 9.00 2.22
CA ILE A 310 3.32 8.74 0.81
C ILE A 310 1.83 8.98 0.55
N PHE A 311 0.96 8.50 1.44
CA PHE A 311 -0.47 8.76 1.34
C PHE A 311 -0.79 10.27 1.37
N GLY A 312 -0.12 11.04 2.22
CA GLY A 312 -0.24 12.50 2.26
C GLY A 312 0.10 13.17 0.93
N VAL A 313 1.17 12.71 0.25
CA VAL A 313 1.52 13.20 -1.10
C VAL A 313 0.45 12.79 -2.11
N MET A 314 -0.06 11.55 -2.03
CA MET A 314 -1.13 11.08 -2.93
C MET A 314 -2.41 11.88 -2.73
N ALA A 315 -2.76 12.24 -1.49
CA ALA A 315 -3.91 13.09 -1.20
C ALA A 315 -3.79 14.49 -1.82
N GLY A 316 -2.56 15.00 -1.94
CA GLY A 316 -2.29 16.31 -2.56
C GLY A 316 -2.21 16.29 -4.11
N LEU A 317 -1.86 15.17 -4.71
CA LEU A 317 -1.62 15.07 -6.15
C LEU A 317 -2.84 15.43 -7.03
N PRO A 318 -4.09 15.02 -6.72
CA PRO A 318 -5.27 15.42 -7.48
C PRO A 318 -5.45 16.95 -7.60
N GLN A 319 -5.08 17.70 -6.57
CA GLN A 319 -5.17 19.16 -6.58
C GLN A 319 -4.27 19.79 -7.65
N ALA A 320 -3.07 19.23 -7.87
CA ALA A 320 -2.18 19.71 -8.93
C ALA A 320 -2.82 19.59 -10.33
N PHE A 321 -3.56 18.50 -10.56
CA PHE A 321 -4.29 18.29 -11.82
C PHE A 321 -5.51 19.20 -11.95
N LEU A 322 -6.28 19.40 -10.89
CA LEU A 322 -7.48 20.25 -10.89
C LEU A 322 -7.11 21.72 -11.09
N VAL A 323 -6.06 22.20 -10.46
CA VAL A 323 -5.53 23.56 -10.65
C VAL A 323 -5.09 23.76 -12.11
N ARG A 324 -4.35 22.78 -12.67
CA ARG A 324 -3.93 22.84 -14.07
C ARG A 324 -5.12 22.91 -15.02
N ALA A 325 -6.15 22.08 -14.81
CA ALA A 325 -7.36 22.09 -15.63
C ALA A 325 -8.06 23.46 -15.59
N SER A 326 -8.18 24.07 -14.41
CA SER A 326 -8.79 25.40 -14.27
C SER A 326 -8.02 26.51 -15.02
N TRP A 327 -6.69 26.44 -15.00
CA TRP A 327 -5.83 27.37 -15.74
C TRP A 327 -6.00 27.27 -17.27
N ILE A 328 -6.09 26.04 -17.79
CA ILE A 328 -6.32 25.80 -19.21
C ILE A 328 -7.66 26.34 -19.62
N HIS A 329 -8.73 26.07 -18.86
CA HIS A 329 -10.06 26.61 -19.14
C HIS A 329 -10.12 28.14 -19.07
N ALA A 330 -9.39 28.78 -18.15
CA ALA A 330 -9.33 30.22 -18.04
C ALA A 330 -8.65 30.88 -19.27
N ARG A 331 -7.62 30.24 -19.84
CA ARG A 331 -6.90 30.73 -21.04
C ARG A 331 -7.68 30.53 -22.35
N LEU A 332 -8.57 29.52 -22.38
CA LEU A 332 -9.38 29.22 -23.58
C LEU A 332 -10.69 30.03 -23.66
N ARG A 333 -11.05 30.77 -22.61
CA ARG A 333 -12.16 31.73 -22.68
C ARG A 333 -11.63 32.94 -23.43
N PRO A 334 -12.12 33.22 -24.67
CA PRO A 334 -11.81 34.50 -25.35
C PRO A 334 -12.30 35.63 -24.43
N SER A 335 -11.47 36.66 -24.28
CA SER A 335 -11.90 37.93 -23.69
C SER A 335 -13.16 38.39 -24.45
N GLN A 336 -14.31 38.21 -23.85
CA GLN A 336 -15.53 38.87 -24.30
C GLN A 336 -15.42 40.34 -23.84
N GLU A 337 -14.62 41.11 -24.55
CA GLU A 337 -14.66 42.56 -24.57
C GLU A 337 -15.11 43.03 -25.95
#